data_3aa4a15c814dd44f41173c143d6615d2
#
_entry.id   3aa4a15c814dd44f41173c143d6615d2
#
_cell.length_a   1.000
_cell.length_b   1.000
_cell.length_c   1.000
_cell.angle_alpha   90.00
_cell.angle_beta   90.00
_cell.angle_gamma   90.00
#
_symmetry.space_group_name_H-M   'P 1'
#
loop_
_entity.id
_entity.type
_entity.pdbx_description
1 polymer ?
#
loop_
_entity_poly.entity_id
_entity_poly.type
_entity_poly.pdbx_seq_one_letter_code
_entity_poly.pdbx_strand_id
1 'polypeptide(L)'
;MSTARLLIADSEKNANLYYATRFLAPDPFIFVHVDSADGGAGGRKTLVMSDLEIDRAKSQARVDEVLSYAKLAKDAKQRLNAEPSMMDVVDEFLTARQIRAIEVPVDFSVAYADALRQRGYEVVAKPDPFYPQRMVKSDEEIAHLTQTLRATEEALACAIELIKNSEIQPDRTLRIGGKPLTAELIRKVLHMQMMERDCVGQHTIVACGLQAVDPHNEGSGPLKAHEPIVMDVFPQHATTRYFADITRTVVKGRAPEKVRKMFDAVKEGQEIAYRMIKDGVDGSAVHKAILDSFESLGFHTGEQDGRMQGFFHGTGHGLGLEIHEPPRVSGRSDILKAGMVVTVEPGLYYADAGGIRIEDMVVVTKDGCRILTEAPKVLDV
;
A
#
# COMPACT_ATOMS: atom_id res chain seq x y z
N MET A 1 -32.03 16.10 5.01
CA MET A 1 -31.43 16.40 3.70
C MET A 1 -30.50 15.24 3.39
N SER A 2 -30.50 14.74 2.15
CA SER A 2 -29.59 13.64 1.77
C SER A 2 -28.18 14.18 1.66
N THR A 3 -27.23 13.49 2.33
CA THR A 3 -25.80 13.74 2.20
C THR A 3 -25.27 12.88 1.06
N ALA A 4 -24.39 13.44 0.24
CA ALA A 4 -23.74 12.72 -0.84
C ALA A 4 -22.22 12.73 -0.67
N ARG A 5 -21.54 11.66 -1.07
CA ARG A 5 -20.09 11.63 -1.24
C ARG A 5 -19.77 12.02 -2.67
N LEU A 6 -18.86 12.99 -2.82
CA LEU A 6 -18.39 13.48 -4.10
C LEU A 6 -16.88 13.23 -4.25
N LEU A 7 -16.50 12.57 -5.35
CA LEU A 7 -15.10 12.43 -5.77
C LEU A 7 -14.96 12.96 -7.21
N ILE A 8 -13.85 13.65 -7.46
CA ILE A 8 -13.46 14.15 -8.78
C ILE A 8 -11.96 13.89 -8.94
N ALA A 9 -11.62 12.82 -9.61
CA ALA A 9 -10.23 12.36 -9.80
C ALA A 9 -10.14 11.39 -10.97
N ASP A 10 -8.92 11.04 -11.38
CA ASP A 10 -8.65 9.83 -12.16
C ASP A 10 -8.63 8.60 -11.23
N SER A 11 -9.23 7.49 -11.66
CA SER A 11 -9.30 6.29 -10.81
C SER A 11 -8.06 5.41 -10.89
N GLU A 12 -7.13 5.71 -11.77
CA GLU A 12 -5.83 5.02 -11.80
C GLU A 12 -4.96 5.40 -10.61
N LYS A 13 -5.14 6.61 -10.06
CA LYS A 13 -4.38 7.11 -8.90
C LYS A 13 -5.21 7.23 -7.63
N ASN A 14 -6.55 7.34 -7.76
CA ASN A 14 -7.42 7.50 -6.60
C ASN A 14 -8.06 6.17 -6.19
N ALA A 15 -7.52 5.55 -5.16
CA ALA A 15 -7.96 4.27 -4.63
C ALA A 15 -9.42 4.29 -4.13
N ASN A 16 -9.89 5.39 -3.56
CA ASN A 16 -11.27 5.54 -3.12
C ASN A 16 -12.24 5.51 -4.30
N LEU A 17 -11.89 6.19 -5.40
CA LEU A 17 -12.70 6.22 -6.60
C LEU A 17 -12.74 4.85 -7.29
N TYR A 18 -11.59 4.18 -7.42
CA TYR A 18 -11.53 2.81 -7.93
C TYR A 18 -12.33 1.83 -7.04
N TYR A 19 -12.18 1.93 -5.72
CA TYR A 19 -12.94 1.10 -4.78
C TYR A 19 -14.45 1.24 -4.98
N ALA A 20 -14.93 2.48 -5.11
CA ALA A 20 -16.35 2.77 -5.23
C ALA A 20 -16.96 2.34 -6.56
N THR A 21 -16.16 2.36 -7.66
CA THR A 21 -16.65 2.19 -9.03
C THR A 21 -16.17 0.93 -9.72
N ARG A 22 -15.04 0.37 -9.29
CA ARG A 22 -14.30 -0.72 -9.95
C ARG A 22 -14.03 -0.41 -11.44
N PHE A 23 -13.90 0.85 -11.77
CA PHE A 23 -13.68 1.36 -13.11
C PHE A 23 -12.36 2.14 -13.17
N LEU A 24 -11.48 1.79 -14.11
CA LEU A 24 -10.20 2.46 -14.35
C LEU A 24 -10.34 3.44 -15.51
N ALA A 25 -10.04 4.71 -15.26
CA ALA A 25 -9.93 5.75 -16.28
C ALA A 25 -8.75 6.67 -15.96
N PRO A 26 -7.94 7.05 -16.98
CA PRO A 26 -6.75 7.88 -16.80
C PRO A 26 -7.09 9.37 -16.61
N ASP A 27 -8.27 9.78 -17.07
CA ASP A 27 -8.73 11.18 -16.96
C ASP A 27 -9.70 11.33 -15.78
N PRO A 28 -9.70 12.50 -15.10
CA PRO A 28 -10.64 12.77 -14.02
C PRO A 28 -12.10 12.74 -14.48
N PHE A 29 -12.94 12.12 -13.67
CA PHE A 29 -14.40 12.10 -13.84
C PHE A 29 -15.11 12.37 -12.51
N ILE A 30 -16.42 12.66 -12.58
CA ILE A 30 -17.23 12.97 -11.41
C ILE A 30 -17.94 11.70 -10.96
N PHE A 31 -17.82 11.40 -9.67
CA PHE A 31 -18.55 10.33 -9.01
C PHE A 31 -19.33 10.88 -7.82
N VAL A 32 -20.60 10.54 -7.77
CA VAL A 32 -21.48 10.90 -6.65
C VAL A 32 -22.14 9.65 -6.09
N HIS A 33 -22.04 9.48 -4.77
CA HIS A 33 -22.72 8.43 -4.04
C HIS A 33 -23.68 9.06 -3.03
N VAL A 34 -24.97 8.89 -3.26
CA VAL A 34 -26.02 9.35 -2.35
C VAL A 34 -26.36 8.19 -1.44
N ASP A 35 -26.14 8.33 -0.13
CA ASP A 35 -26.52 7.29 0.84
C ASP A 35 -28.03 7.05 0.84
N SER A 36 -28.45 5.83 1.12
CA SER A 36 -29.87 5.52 1.23
C SER A 36 -30.50 6.20 2.45
N ALA A 37 -31.75 6.62 2.33
CA ALA A 37 -32.45 7.37 3.37
C ALA A 37 -32.65 6.59 4.69
N ASP A 38 -32.53 5.28 4.66
CA ASP A 38 -32.63 4.36 5.80
C ASP A 38 -31.26 4.02 6.45
N GLY A 39 -30.17 4.63 5.98
CA GLY A 39 -28.82 4.39 6.49
C GLY A 39 -28.28 2.98 6.15
N GLY A 40 -28.95 2.23 5.29
CA GLY A 40 -28.52 0.93 4.82
C GLY A 40 -27.30 1.00 3.88
N ALA A 41 -26.64 -0.13 3.65
CA ALA A 41 -25.47 -0.26 2.78
C ALA A 41 -25.73 0.03 1.28
N GLY A 42 -26.99 0.28 0.89
CA GLY A 42 -27.42 0.58 -0.48
C GLY A 42 -27.67 2.06 -0.67
N GLY A 43 -26.78 2.75 -1.37
CA GLY A 43 -26.97 4.11 -1.87
C GLY A 43 -26.92 4.12 -3.39
N ARG A 44 -27.30 5.24 -4.04
CA ARG A 44 -27.22 5.38 -5.49
C ARG A 44 -25.87 5.92 -5.91
N LYS A 45 -25.12 5.15 -6.68
CA LYS A 45 -23.82 5.51 -7.26
C LYS A 45 -24.02 6.01 -8.69
N THR A 46 -23.57 7.21 -8.98
CA THR A 46 -23.67 7.83 -10.31
C THR A 46 -22.30 8.28 -10.79
N LEU A 47 -21.96 7.94 -12.03
CA LEU A 47 -20.82 8.52 -12.77
C LEU A 47 -21.30 9.59 -13.74
N VAL A 48 -20.53 10.68 -13.84
CA VAL A 48 -20.67 11.64 -14.93
C VAL A 48 -19.39 11.58 -15.77
N MET A 49 -19.51 11.07 -16.98
CA MET A 49 -18.40 10.68 -17.84
C MET A 49 -18.36 11.51 -19.13
N SER A 50 -17.15 11.74 -19.63
CA SER A 50 -16.94 12.26 -20.99
C SER A 50 -17.46 11.28 -22.04
N ASP A 51 -17.77 11.76 -23.24
CA ASP A 51 -18.24 10.92 -24.33
C ASP A 51 -17.17 9.89 -24.77
N LEU A 52 -15.89 10.15 -24.50
CA LEU A 52 -14.78 9.23 -24.76
C LEU A 52 -14.89 7.94 -23.93
N GLU A 53 -15.33 8.03 -22.67
CA GLU A 53 -15.30 6.94 -21.71
C GLU A 53 -16.69 6.40 -21.32
N ILE A 54 -17.77 7.06 -21.74
CA ILE A 54 -19.13 6.76 -21.26
C ILE A 54 -19.58 5.33 -21.57
N ASP A 55 -19.29 4.80 -22.74
CA ASP A 55 -19.73 3.46 -23.13
C ASP A 55 -18.92 2.37 -22.43
N ARG A 56 -17.63 2.63 -22.19
CA ARG A 56 -16.77 1.77 -21.39
C ARG A 56 -17.22 1.77 -19.92
N ALA A 57 -17.55 2.93 -19.38
CA ALA A 57 -18.08 3.05 -18.02
C ALA A 57 -19.40 2.32 -17.84
N LYS A 58 -20.35 2.42 -18.80
CA LYS A 58 -21.63 1.68 -18.76
C LYS A 58 -21.46 0.16 -18.75
N SER A 59 -20.41 -0.37 -19.38
CA SER A 59 -20.17 -1.81 -19.46
C SER A 59 -19.31 -2.36 -18.34
N GLN A 60 -18.43 -1.56 -17.74
CA GLN A 60 -17.40 -2.02 -16.81
C GLN A 60 -17.59 -1.52 -15.38
N ALA A 61 -18.17 -0.33 -15.17
CA ALA A 61 -18.27 0.24 -13.84
C ALA A 61 -19.36 -0.44 -12.99
N ARG A 62 -19.06 -0.65 -11.71
CA ARG A 62 -20.03 -1.16 -10.72
C ARG A 62 -20.78 0.02 -10.08
N VAL A 63 -21.69 0.63 -10.86
CA VAL A 63 -22.50 1.79 -10.45
C VAL A 63 -23.95 1.65 -10.95
N ASP A 64 -24.86 2.44 -10.40
CA ASP A 64 -26.28 2.37 -10.74
C ASP A 64 -26.63 3.23 -11.97
N GLU A 65 -25.83 4.26 -12.25
CA GLU A 65 -26.12 5.20 -13.33
C GLU A 65 -24.82 5.79 -13.92
N VAL A 66 -24.79 5.94 -15.24
CA VAL A 66 -23.73 6.63 -15.96
C VAL A 66 -24.35 7.72 -16.83
N LEU A 67 -23.98 8.99 -16.59
CA LEU A 67 -24.50 10.18 -17.27
C LEU A 67 -23.43 10.79 -18.18
N SER A 68 -23.88 11.45 -19.27
CA SER A 68 -22.99 12.20 -20.14
C SER A 68 -22.67 13.56 -19.54
N TYR A 69 -21.35 13.85 -19.40
CA TYR A 69 -20.87 15.17 -19.01
C TYR A 69 -21.31 16.25 -20.02
N ALA A 70 -21.20 15.96 -21.32
CA ALA A 70 -21.60 16.88 -22.39
C ALA A 70 -23.09 17.28 -22.31
N LYS A 71 -23.96 16.33 -21.94
CA LYS A 71 -25.40 16.63 -21.75
C LYS A 71 -25.60 17.58 -20.57
N LEU A 72 -25.04 17.28 -19.40
CA LEU A 72 -25.16 18.14 -18.22
C LEU A 72 -24.50 19.52 -18.47
N ALA A 73 -23.39 19.57 -19.18
CA ALA A 73 -22.74 20.84 -19.55
C ALA A 73 -23.63 21.67 -20.48
N LYS A 74 -24.35 21.03 -21.42
CA LYS A 74 -25.34 21.72 -22.28
C LYS A 74 -26.50 22.31 -21.47
N ASP A 75 -27.03 21.56 -20.51
CA ASP A 75 -28.11 22.01 -19.64
C ASP A 75 -27.62 23.16 -18.73
N ALA A 76 -26.44 23.06 -18.13
CA ALA A 76 -25.81 24.15 -17.39
C ALA A 76 -25.55 25.41 -18.25
N LYS A 77 -25.08 25.23 -19.49
CA LYS A 77 -24.88 26.35 -20.44
C LYS A 77 -26.15 27.08 -20.73
N GLN A 78 -27.26 26.39 -20.95
CA GLN A 78 -28.58 26.99 -21.17
C GLN A 78 -29.05 27.77 -19.94
N ARG A 79 -28.88 27.24 -18.74
CA ARG A 79 -29.24 27.89 -17.48
C ARG A 79 -28.42 29.15 -17.21
N LEU A 80 -27.10 29.09 -17.46
CA LEU A 80 -26.18 30.18 -17.17
C LEU A 80 -26.04 31.20 -18.27
N ASN A 81 -26.46 30.88 -19.50
CA ASN A 81 -26.20 31.64 -20.72
C ASN A 81 -24.69 31.93 -20.93
N ALA A 82 -23.80 31.01 -20.51
CA ALA A 82 -22.35 31.10 -20.59
C ALA A 82 -21.73 29.71 -20.68
N GLU A 83 -20.45 29.62 -21.04
CA GLU A 83 -19.70 28.35 -21.00
C GLU A 83 -19.54 27.87 -19.55
N PRO A 84 -20.01 26.65 -19.22
CA PRO A 84 -19.97 26.15 -17.87
C PRO A 84 -18.57 25.63 -17.49
N SER A 85 -18.16 25.91 -16.26
CA SER A 85 -17.05 25.24 -15.63
C SER A 85 -17.45 23.81 -15.19
N MET A 86 -16.48 22.97 -14.82
CA MET A 86 -16.77 21.65 -14.23
C MET A 86 -17.69 21.77 -12.99
N MET A 87 -17.49 22.79 -12.15
CA MET A 87 -18.31 23.00 -10.96
C MET A 87 -19.74 23.44 -11.29
N ASP A 88 -19.97 24.05 -12.45
CA ASP A 88 -21.34 24.32 -12.92
C ASP A 88 -22.04 23.05 -13.39
N VAL A 89 -21.31 22.09 -13.95
CA VAL A 89 -21.82 20.77 -14.31
C VAL A 89 -22.14 19.95 -13.05
N VAL A 90 -21.28 20.01 -12.03
CA VAL A 90 -21.55 19.39 -10.72
C VAL A 90 -22.78 20.03 -10.07
N ASP A 91 -22.90 21.35 -10.07
CA ASP A 91 -24.05 22.10 -9.55
C ASP A 91 -25.35 21.71 -10.26
N GLU A 92 -25.34 21.57 -11.59
CA GLU A 92 -26.49 21.13 -12.37
C GLU A 92 -26.99 19.74 -11.90
N PHE A 93 -26.05 18.80 -11.74
CA PHE A 93 -26.38 17.45 -11.24
C PHE A 93 -26.92 17.47 -9.82
N LEU A 94 -26.25 18.17 -8.88
CA LEU A 94 -26.60 18.19 -7.47
C LEU A 94 -27.95 18.89 -7.23
N THR A 95 -28.20 20.00 -7.97
CA THR A 95 -29.46 20.74 -7.90
C THR A 95 -30.62 19.88 -8.40
N ALA A 96 -30.47 19.20 -9.54
CA ALA A 96 -31.49 18.30 -10.08
C ALA A 96 -31.85 17.15 -9.12
N ARG A 97 -30.94 16.77 -8.24
CA ARG A 97 -31.09 15.71 -7.23
C ARG A 97 -31.45 16.24 -5.84
N GLN A 98 -31.61 17.57 -5.68
CA GLN A 98 -31.90 18.22 -4.39
C GLN A 98 -30.87 17.92 -3.29
N ILE A 99 -29.59 17.73 -3.68
CA ILE A 99 -28.47 17.51 -2.77
C ILE A 99 -27.93 18.86 -2.33
N ARG A 100 -27.69 19.07 -1.04
CA ARG A 100 -27.12 20.32 -0.49
C ARG A 100 -25.95 20.09 0.47
N ALA A 101 -25.80 18.87 1.00
CA ALA A 101 -24.70 18.48 1.86
C ALA A 101 -23.79 17.46 1.16
N ILE A 102 -22.48 17.69 1.16
CA ILE A 102 -21.51 16.90 0.41
C ILE A 102 -20.34 16.55 1.33
N GLU A 103 -20.02 15.27 1.42
CA GLU A 103 -18.76 14.77 1.97
C GLU A 103 -17.74 14.61 0.84
N VAL A 104 -16.51 15.09 1.06
CA VAL A 104 -15.39 14.95 0.15
C VAL A 104 -14.17 14.38 0.88
N PRO A 105 -13.23 13.69 0.21
CA PRO A 105 -12.00 13.25 0.86
C PRO A 105 -11.10 14.44 1.24
N VAL A 106 -10.15 14.23 2.15
CA VAL A 106 -9.26 15.31 2.65
C VAL A 106 -8.35 15.89 1.57
N ASP A 107 -8.05 15.13 0.53
CA ASP A 107 -7.25 15.54 -0.64
C ASP A 107 -8.07 16.17 -1.76
N PHE A 108 -9.38 16.43 -1.54
CA PHE A 108 -10.24 17.08 -2.52
C PHE A 108 -9.75 18.49 -2.82
N SER A 109 -9.76 18.89 -4.11
CA SER A 109 -9.29 20.20 -4.52
C SER A 109 -9.98 21.32 -3.74
N VAL A 110 -9.20 22.19 -3.08
CA VAL A 110 -9.72 23.35 -2.36
C VAL A 110 -10.47 24.29 -3.29
N ALA A 111 -10.02 24.45 -4.55
CA ALA A 111 -10.69 25.28 -5.55
C ALA A 111 -12.09 24.75 -5.87
N TYR A 112 -12.28 23.43 -5.94
CA TYR A 112 -13.59 22.82 -6.14
C TYR A 112 -14.48 22.97 -4.90
N ALA A 113 -13.92 22.74 -3.71
CA ALA A 113 -14.64 22.89 -2.46
C ALA A 113 -15.17 24.34 -2.28
N ASP A 114 -14.33 25.34 -2.52
CA ASP A 114 -14.71 26.75 -2.40
C ASP A 114 -15.73 27.16 -3.46
N ALA A 115 -15.59 26.70 -4.70
CA ALA A 115 -16.56 26.94 -5.75
C ALA A 115 -17.94 26.34 -5.43
N LEU A 116 -18.00 25.18 -4.77
CA LEU A 116 -19.25 24.57 -4.30
C LEU A 116 -19.83 25.33 -3.10
N ARG A 117 -19.00 25.74 -2.14
CA ARG A 117 -19.44 26.55 -0.98
C ARG A 117 -20.03 27.88 -1.43
N GLN A 118 -19.42 28.55 -2.43
CA GLN A 118 -19.94 29.79 -3.02
C GLN A 118 -21.32 29.61 -3.70
N ARG A 119 -21.64 28.38 -4.15
CA ARG A 119 -22.95 28.00 -4.68
C ARG A 119 -23.95 27.57 -3.60
N GLY A 120 -23.58 27.65 -2.32
CA GLY A 120 -24.43 27.36 -1.18
C GLY A 120 -24.50 25.90 -0.77
N TYR A 121 -23.53 25.08 -1.19
CA TYR A 121 -23.40 23.70 -0.69
C TYR A 121 -22.66 23.67 0.65
N GLU A 122 -23.12 22.81 1.54
CA GLU A 122 -22.35 22.38 2.71
C GLU A 122 -21.31 21.35 2.24
N VAL A 123 -20.01 21.69 2.33
CA VAL A 123 -18.91 20.82 1.91
C VAL A 123 -18.05 20.48 3.10
N VAL A 124 -18.08 19.21 3.51
CA VAL A 124 -17.37 18.67 4.68
C VAL A 124 -16.26 17.72 4.20
N ALA A 125 -15.02 17.99 4.59
CA ALA A 125 -13.93 17.07 4.38
C ALA A 125 -14.02 15.92 5.39
N LYS A 126 -14.07 14.69 4.90
CA LYS A 126 -14.14 13.49 5.73
C LYS A 126 -12.73 12.91 5.92
N PRO A 127 -12.27 12.72 7.17
CA PRO A 127 -10.98 12.09 7.44
C PRO A 127 -10.86 10.69 6.83
N ASP A 128 -9.62 10.28 6.54
CA ASP A 128 -9.33 8.91 6.12
C ASP A 128 -9.60 7.91 7.26
N PRO A 129 -10.05 6.72 6.91
CA PRO A 129 -10.36 6.24 5.56
C PRO A 129 -11.70 6.79 5.04
N PHE A 130 -11.71 7.38 3.86
CA PHE A 130 -12.94 7.92 3.25
C PHE A 130 -14.02 6.85 3.08
N TYR A 131 -13.61 5.63 2.73
CA TYR A 131 -14.42 4.42 2.76
C TYR A 131 -13.89 3.45 3.84
N PRO A 132 -14.42 3.49 5.09
CA PRO A 132 -13.97 2.60 6.16
C PRO A 132 -14.06 1.11 5.83
N GLN A 133 -14.95 0.75 4.89
CA GLN A 133 -15.11 -0.62 4.41
C GLN A 133 -13.84 -1.18 3.75
N ARG A 134 -12.95 -0.32 3.21
CA ARG A 134 -11.66 -0.72 2.64
C ARG A 134 -10.73 -1.39 3.65
N MET A 135 -10.87 -1.07 4.93
CA MET A 135 -10.02 -1.66 5.97
C MET A 135 -10.29 -3.15 6.15
N VAL A 136 -11.58 -3.57 6.09
CA VAL A 136 -11.97 -4.98 6.23
C VAL A 136 -12.17 -5.56 4.84
N LYS A 137 -11.27 -6.45 4.45
CA LYS A 137 -11.22 -7.03 3.10
C LYS A 137 -12.24 -8.17 2.95
N SER A 138 -12.94 -8.18 1.83
CA SER A 138 -13.73 -9.34 1.41
C SER A 138 -12.83 -10.50 0.99
N ASP A 139 -13.39 -11.69 0.84
CA ASP A 139 -12.66 -12.86 0.34
C ASP A 139 -12.11 -12.62 -1.07
N GLU A 140 -12.85 -11.90 -1.95
CA GLU A 140 -12.39 -11.50 -3.29
C GLU A 140 -11.15 -10.58 -3.20
N GLU A 141 -11.18 -9.60 -2.30
CA GLU A 141 -10.06 -8.68 -2.09
C GLU A 141 -8.82 -9.38 -1.51
N ILE A 142 -9.03 -10.32 -0.57
CA ILE A 142 -7.94 -11.16 -0.04
C ILE A 142 -7.36 -12.05 -1.14
N ALA A 143 -8.19 -12.57 -2.04
CA ALA A 143 -7.71 -13.36 -3.18
C ALA A 143 -6.86 -12.51 -4.13
N HIS A 144 -7.24 -11.25 -4.41
CA HIS A 144 -6.44 -10.33 -5.23
C HIS A 144 -5.08 -9.98 -4.57
N LEU A 145 -5.07 -9.68 -3.28
CA LEU A 145 -3.84 -9.47 -2.51
C LEU A 145 -2.93 -10.71 -2.58
N THR A 146 -3.50 -11.90 -2.38
CA THR A 146 -2.76 -13.16 -2.44
C THR A 146 -2.21 -13.43 -3.83
N GLN A 147 -2.95 -13.13 -4.89
CA GLN A 147 -2.48 -13.26 -6.27
C GLN A 147 -1.23 -12.39 -6.52
N THR A 148 -1.28 -11.12 -6.12
CA THR A 148 -0.13 -10.21 -6.23
C THR A 148 1.05 -10.70 -5.40
N LEU A 149 0.78 -11.21 -4.18
CA LEU A 149 1.81 -11.75 -3.30
C LEU A 149 2.51 -12.97 -3.90
N ARG A 150 1.79 -13.92 -4.51
CA ARG A 150 2.42 -15.08 -5.18
C ARG A 150 3.35 -14.66 -6.32
N ALA A 151 2.93 -13.69 -7.14
CA ALA A 151 3.78 -13.12 -8.19
C ALA A 151 5.06 -12.48 -7.61
N THR A 152 4.93 -11.81 -6.47
CA THR A 152 6.06 -11.17 -5.77
C THR A 152 7.03 -12.20 -5.18
N GLU A 153 6.50 -13.26 -4.56
CA GLU A 153 7.32 -14.35 -3.98
C GLU A 153 8.11 -15.09 -5.05
N GLU A 154 7.52 -15.35 -6.22
CA GLU A 154 8.23 -15.98 -7.33
C GLU A 154 9.36 -15.07 -7.87
N ALA A 155 9.10 -13.76 -8.00
CA ALA A 155 10.12 -12.80 -8.41
C ALA A 155 11.27 -12.73 -7.39
N LEU A 156 10.91 -12.71 -6.09
CA LEU A 156 11.89 -12.69 -5.01
C LEU A 156 12.74 -13.98 -4.96
N ALA A 157 12.13 -15.15 -5.20
CA ALA A 157 12.83 -16.42 -5.29
C ALA A 157 13.87 -16.41 -6.44
N CYS A 158 13.53 -15.86 -7.61
CA CYS A 158 14.48 -15.68 -8.72
C CYS A 158 15.64 -14.77 -8.34
N ALA A 159 15.38 -13.67 -7.63
CA ALA A 159 16.42 -12.75 -7.17
C ALA A 159 17.37 -13.40 -6.15
N ILE A 160 16.81 -14.14 -5.17
CA ILE A 160 17.59 -14.89 -4.18
C ILE A 160 18.47 -15.96 -4.86
N GLU A 161 17.92 -16.68 -5.86
CA GLU A 161 18.69 -17.70 -6.59
C GLU A 161 19.84 -17.08 -7.39
N LEU A 162 19.69 -15.86 -7.94
CA LEU A 162 20.82 -15.14 -8.57
C LEU A 162 21.90 -14.78 -7.57
N ILE A 163 21.53 -14.32 -6.37
CA ILE A 163 22.48 -14.01 -5.30
C ILE A 163 23.19 -15.30 -4.87
N LYS A 164 22.45 -16.37 -4.67
CA LYS A 164 22.99 -17.68 -4.27
C LYS A 164 23.98 -18.24 -5.30
N ASN A 165 23.71 -18.10 -6.59
CA ASN A 165 24.58 -18.60 -7.66
C ASN A 165 25.71 -17.63 -8.03
N SER A 166 25.84 -16.47 -7.38
CA SER A 166 26.90 -15.54 -7.62
C SER A 166 28.25 -16.01 -7.01
N GLU A 167 29.33 -15.59 -7.64
CA GLU A 167 30.71 -15.84 -7.20
C GLU A 167 31.19 -14.72 -6.26
N ILE A 168 31.82 -15.10 -5.15
CA ILE A 168 32.44 -14.16 -4.22
C ILE A 168 33.86 -13.83 -4.72
N GLN A 169 34.13 -12.56 -4.95
CA GLN A 169 35.47 -12.09 -5.35
C GLN A 169 36.35 -11.79 -4.12
N PRO A 170 37.70 -11.68 -4.31
CA PRO A 170 38.61 -11.36 -3.22
C PRO A 170 38.29 -10.05 -2.49
N ASP A 171 37.72 -9.05 -3.17
CA ASP A 171 37.21 -7.78 -2.60
C ASP A 171 35.80 -7.88 -2.00
N ARG A 172 35.26 -9.10 -1.90
CA ARG A 172 33.93 -9.44 -1.45
C ARG A 172 32.79 -9.02 -2.38
N THR A 173 33.06 -8.39 -3.51
CA THR A 173 31.99 -8.12 -4.49
C THR A 173 31.41 -9.41 -5.05
N LEU A 174 30.12 -9.42 -5.33
CA LEU A 174 29.43 -10.55 -5.96
C LEU A 174 29.48 -10.40 -7.48
N ARG A 175 29.71 -11.50 -8.19
CA ARG A 175 29.68 -11.56 -9.66
C ARG A 175 28.81 -12.70 -10.18
N ILE A 176 28.20 -12.49 -11.34
CA ILE A 176 27.51 -13.52 -12.08
C ILE A 176 27.85 -13.39 -13.57
N GLY A 177 28.24 -14.50 -14.23
CA GLY A 177 28.69 -14.48 -15.62
C GLY A 177 29.84 -13.49 -15.87
N GLY A 178 30.77 -13.34 -14.91
CA GLY A 178 31.91 -12.44 -15.00
C GLY A 178 31.61 -10.95 -14.80
N LYS A 179 30.35 -10.55 -14.59
CA LYS A 179 29.93 -9.16 -14.35
C LYS A 179 29.57 -8.94 -12.89
N PRO A 180 29.74 -7.72 -12.33
CA PRO A 180 29.27 -7.41 -11.00
C PRO A 180 27.76 -7.65 -10.87
N LEU A 181 27.36 -8.30 -9.78
CA LEU A 181 25.96 -8.40 -9.37
C LEU A 181 25.61 -7.14 -8.57
N THR A 182 24.76 -6.30 -9.11
CA THR A 182 24.42 -5.00 -8.50
C THR A 182 22.97 -4.94 -8.05
N ALA A 183 22.65 -4.01 -7.15
CA ALA A 183 21.31 -3.71 -6.70
C ALA A 183 20.36 -3.45 -7.89
N GLU A 184 20.81 -2.68 -8.88
CA GLU A 184 20.06 -2.35 -10.09
C GLU A 184 19.76 -3.59 -10.94
N LEU A 185 20.69 -4.54 -11.03
CA LEU A 185 20.47 -5.78 -11.76
C LEU A 185 19.41 -6.66 -11.07
N ILE A 186 19.48 -6.78 -9.74
CA ILE A 186 18.46 -7.52 -8.96
C ILE A 186 17.10 -6.85 -9.11
N ARG A 187 16.99 -5.51 -8.95
CA ARG A 187 15.71 -4.80 -9.19
C ARG A 187 15.16 -5.05 -10.58
N LYS A 188 16.03 -5.00 -11.60
CA LYS A 188 15.61 -5.29 -12.98
C LYS A 188 15.02 -6.70 -13.10
N VAL A 189 15.65 -7.71 -12.50
CA VAL A 189 15.14 -9.08 -12.52
C VAL A 189 13.80 -9.16 -11.79
N LEU A 190 13.68 -8.59 -10.60
CA LEU A 190 12.43 -8.51 -9.84
C LEU A 190 11.31 -7.89 -10.69
N HIS A 191 11.55 -6.71 -11.29
CA HIS A 191 10.56 -6.02 -12.10
C HIS A 191 10.17 -6.81 -13.36
N MET A 192 11.12 -7.49 -14.03
CA MET A 192 10.80 -8.34 -15.19
C MET A 192 9.92 -9.51 -14.81
N GLN A 193 10.24 -10.21 -13.70
CA GLN A 193 9.46 -11.34 -13.23
C GLN A 193 8.05 -10.95 -12.77
N MET A 194 7.93 -9.78 -12.11
CA MET A 194 6.63 -9.24 -11.72
C MET A 194 5.80 -8.82 -12.94
N MET A 195 6.41 -8.18 -13.94
CA MET A 195 5.71 -7.74 -15.16
C MET A 195 5.16 -8.93 -15.96
N GLU A 196 5.87 -10.07 -16.01
CA GLU A 196 5.37 -11.31 -16.63
C GLU A 196 4.08 -11.84 -15.98
N ARG A 197 3.73 -11.32 -14.79
CA ARG A 197 2.56 -11.69 -13.98
C ARG A 197 1.61 -10.52 -13.74
N ASP A 198 1.60 -9.57 -14.67
CA ASP A 198 0.76 -8.36 -14.60
C ASP A 198 0.95 -7.52 -13.33
N CYS A 199 2.12 -7.55 -12.71
CA CYS A 199 2.46 -6.77 -11.54
C CYS A 199 3.51 -5.71 -11.85
N VAL A 200 3.30 -4.49 -11.36
CA VAL A 200 4.19 -3.34 -11.58
C VAL A 200 4.84 -2.95 -10.27
N GLY A 201 6.18 -3.13 -10.17
CA GLY A 201 6.98 -2.70 -9.04
C GLY A 201 7.48 -1.27 -9.22
N GLN A 202 7.46 -0.50 -8.14
CA GLN A 202 8.04 0.84 -8.05
C GLN A 202 8.81 0.94 -6.74
N HIS A 203 9.90 1.70 -6.72
CA HIS A 203 10.70 1.96 -5.51
C HIS A 203 11.18 0.70 -4.76
N THR A 204 11.30 -0.42 -5.46
CA THR A 204 11.79 -1.70 -4.89
C THR A 204 13.17 -1.52 -4.27
N ILE A 205 13.31 -1.91 -3.02
CA ILE A 205 14.55 -1.80 -2.26
C ILE A 205 15.40 -3.06 -2.48
N VAL A 206 16.68 -2.86 -2.83
CA VAL A 206 17.72 -3.87 -2.81
C VAL A 206 18.96 -3.23 -2.21
N ALA A 207 19.02 -3.18 -0.88
CA ALA A 207 20.04 -2.47 -0.13
C ALA A 207 21.04 -3.43 0.52
N CYS A 208 22.34 -3.20 0.33
CA CYS A 208 23.41 -4.06 0.84
C CYS A 208 24.23 -3.35 1.93
N GLY A 209 24.49 -4.06 3.02
CA GLY A 209 25.36 -3.62 4.10
C GLY A 209 24.92 -2.29 4.71
N LEU A 210 25.78 -1.27 4.65
CA LEU A 210 25.50 0.05 5.24
C LEU A 210 24.30 0.76 4.58
N GLN A 211 24.00 0.50 3.30
CA GLN A 211 22.84 1.08 2.65
C GLN A 211 21.53 0.58 3.28
N ALA A 212 21.52 -0.66 3.77
CA ALA A 212 20.36 -1.26 4.43
C ALA A 212 20.06 -0.68 5.82
N VAL A 213 20.92 0.19 6.37
CA VAL A 213 20.67 0.86 7.66
C VAL A 213 19.61 1.96 7.54
N ASP A 214 19.41 2.49 6.35
CA ASP A 214 18.29 3.37 6.02
C ASP A 214 17.16 2.54 5.42
N PRO A 215 16.01 2.39 6.11
CA PRO A 215 14.94 1.50 5.68
C PRO A 215 14.36 1.79 4.28
N HIS A 216 14.44 3.04 3.81
CA HIS A 216 13.92 3.47 2.50
C HIS A 216 15.00 3.67 1.43
N ASN A 217 16.26 3.27 1.71
CA ASN A 217 17.31 3.34 0.71
C ASN A 217 17.12 2.23 -0.33
N GLU A 218 16.82 2.61 -1.58
CA GLU A 218 16.63 1.64 -2.67
C GLU A 218 17.90 0.81 -2.98
N GLY A 219 19.06 1.23 -2.48
CA GLY A 219 20.35 0.60 -2.70
C GLY A 219 20.91 0.90 -4.10
N SER A 220 22.22 0.75 -4.24
CA SER A 220 22.92 0.96 -5.52
C SER A 220 24.27 0.25 -5.55
N GLY A 221 24.77 -0.01 -6.77
CA GLY A 221 26.09 -0.56 -7.01
C GLY A 221 26.25 -2.05 -6.65
N PRO A 222 27.50 -2.53 -6.57
CA PRO A 222 27.79 -3.94 -6.36
C PRO A 222 27.35 -4.46 -5.00
N LEU A 223 26.66 -5.60 -4.98
CA LEU A 223 26.36 -6.34 -3.76
C LEU A 223 27.63 -7.02 -3.22
N LYS A 224 27.68 -7.21 -1.92
CA LYS A 224 28.85 -7.78 -1.24
C LYS A 224 28.52 -9.03 -0.44
N ALA A 225 29.45 -9.96 -0.44
CA ALA A 225 29.41 -11.13 0.41
C ALA A 225 29.59 -10.77 1.88
N HIS A 226 28.98 -11.57 2.75
CA HIS A 226 29.07 -11.44 4.22
C HIS A 226 28.40 -10.19 4.78
N GLU A 227 27.63 -9.48 3.95
CA GLU A 227 26.83 -8.32 4.33
C GLU A 227 25.33 -8.63 4.11
N PRO A 228 24.42 -8.10 4.95
CA PRO A 228 22.99 -8.29 4.72
C PRO A 228 22.54 -7.58 3.46
N ILE A 229 21.70 -8.24 2.67
CA ILE A 229 21.05 -7.70 1.48
C ILE A 229 19.55 -7.71 1.77
N VAL A 230 18.99 -6.54 2.03
CA VAL A 230 17.55 -6.35 2.25
C VAL A 230 16.89 -6.17 0.89
N MET A 231 15.91 -7.00 0.59
CA MET A 231 15.06 -6.89 -0.59
C MET A 231 13.62 -6.69 -0.12
N ASP A 232 13.06 -5.51 -0.42
CA ASP A 232 11.71 -5.11 -0.06
C ASP A 232 10.93 -4.80 -1.35
N VAL A 233 9.84 -5.55 -1.56
CA VAL A 233 9.19 -5.67 -2.87
C VAL A 233 7.68 -5.55 -2.70
N PHE A 234 7.11 -4.44 -3.19
CA PHE A 234 5.71 -4.06 -3.00
C PHE A 234 5.02 -3.65 -4.31
N PRO A 235 4.83 -4.59 -5.27
CA PRO A 235 4.19 -4.29 -6.53
C PRO A 235 2.68 -4.11 -6.40
N GLN A 236 2.10 -3.45 -7.40
CA GLN A 236 0.67 -3.37 -7.62
C GLN A 236 0.28 -4.22 -8.85
N HIS A 237 -0.77 -5.02 -8.74
CA HIS A 237 -1.31 -5.74 -9.88
C HIS A 237 -2.01 -4.79 -10.86
N ALA A 238 -1.66 -4.83 -12.13
CA ALA A 238 -2.10 -3.87 -13.14
C ALA A 238 -3.64 -3.82 -13.32
N THR A 239 -4.30 -4.97 -13.23
CA THR A 239 -5.77 -5.08 -13.45
C THR A 239 -6.56 -4.93 -12.14
N THR A 240 -6.21 -5.70 -11.11
CA THR A 240 -6.97 -5.70 -9.83
C THR A 240 -6.65 -4.51 -8.95
N ARG A 241 -5.51 -3.87 -9.16
CA ARG A 241 -4.96 -2.72 -8.42
C ARG A 241 -4.59 -3.01 -6.96
N TYR A 242 -4.66 -4.26 -6.51
CA TYR A 242 -4.24 -4.64 -5.17
C TYR A 242 -2.73 -4.78 -5.10
N PHE A 243 -2.16 -4.30 -3.98
CA PHE A 243 -0.74 -4.43 -3.68
C PHE A 243 -0.41 -5.78 -3.03
N ALA A 244 0.85 -6.15 -3.07
CA ALA A 244 1.48 -7.06 -2.12
C ALA A 244 2.65 -6.35 -1.47
N ASP A 245 3.14 -6.89 -0.36
CA ASP A 245 4.30 -6.37 0.35
C ASP A 245 5.06 -7.50 1.01
N ILE A 246 6.37 -7.58 0.76
CA ILE A 246 7.23 -8.60 1.33
C ILE A 246 8.68 -8.15 1.41
N THR A 247 9.28 -8.28 2.57
CA THR A 247 10.72 -8.10 2.73
C THR A 247 11.42 -9.39 3.09
N ARG A 248 12.54 -9.67 2.45
CA ARG A 248 13.50 -10.69 2.85
C ARG A 248 14.91 -10.13 2.94
N THR A 249 15.65 -10.53 3.96
CA THR A 249 17.07 -10.26 4.09
C THR A 249 17.87 -11.54 3.91
N VAL A 250 18.85 -11.51 3.02
CA VAL A 250 19.78 -12.63 2.79
C VAL A 250 21.22 -12.19 2.90
N VAL A 251 22.13 -13.14 3.15
CA VAL A 251 23.58 -12.95 3.14
C VAL A 251 24.20 -14.00 2.23
N LYS A 252 24.94 -13.58 1.21
CA LYS A 252 25.79 -14.48 0.42
C LYS A 252 27.05 -14.82 1.18
N GLY A 253 27.29 -16.11 1.40
CA GLY A 253 28.40 -16.63 2.21
C GLY A 253 28.05 -16.68 3.70
N ARG A 254 28.98 -16.39 4.59
CA ARG A 254 28.78 -16.49 6.03
C ARG A 254 28.33 -15.17 6.64
N ALA A 255 27.15 -15.12 7.21
CA ALA A 255 26.67 -13.96 7.96
C ALA A 255 27.55 -13.72 9.22
N PRO A 256 27.94 -12.44 9.51
CA PRO A 256 28.54 -12.07 10.79
C PRO A 256 27.65 -12.44 11.98
N GLU A 257 28.25 -12.69 13.14
CA GLU A 257 27.49 -13.13 14.34
C GLU A 257 26.41 -12.12 14.75
N LYS A 258 26.71 -10.81 14.72
CA LYS A 258 25.76 -9.74 15.05
C LYS A 258 24.56 -9.76 14.08
N VAL A 259 24.81 -9.89 12.77
CA VAL A 259 23.77 -9.96 11.73
C VAL A 259 22.87 -11.19 11.96
N ARG A 260 23.43 -12.33 12.32
CA ARG A 260 22.65 -13.54 12.66
C ARG A 260 21.77 -13.32 13.88
N LYS A 261 22.33 -12.74 14.95
CA LYS A 261 21.55 -12.41 16.16
C LYS A 261 20.41 -11.42 15.86
N MET A 262 20.65 -10.42 15.02
CA MET A 262 19.62 -9.50 14.55
C MET A 262 18.52 -10.24 13.76
N PHE A 263 18.90 -11.13 12.85
CA PHE A 263 17.94 -11.90 12.06
C PHE A 263 17.06 -12.80 12.96
N ASP A 264 17.66 -13.49 13.93
CA ASP A 264 16.94 -14.33 14.87
C ASP A 264 16.00 -13.51 15.75
N ALA A 265 16.43 -12.32 16.21
CA ALA A 265 15.59 -11.41 16.99
C ALA A 265 14.40 -10.88 16.15
N VAL A 266 14.62 -10.49 14.89
CA VAL A 266 13.57 -10.03 14.00
C VAL A 266 12.54 -11.13 13.72
N LYS A 267 12.99 -12.38 13.52
CA LYS A 267 12.08 -13.55 13.42
C LYS A 267 11.24 -13.73 14.68
N GLU A 268 11.86 -13.67 15.87
CA GLU A 268 11.10 -13.76 17.13
C GLU A 268 10.12 -12.59 17.27
N GLY A 269 10.49 -11.39 16.82
CA GLY A 269 9.57 -10.24 16.76
C GLY A 269 8.33 -10.53 15.90
N GLN A 270 8.48 -11.20 14.75
CA GLN A 270 7.34 -11.64 13.94
C GLN A 270 6.49 -12.69 14.68
N GLU A 271 7.12 -13.67 15.32
CA GLU A 271 6.40 -14.70 16.08
C GLU A 271 5.59 -14.09 17.25
N ILE A 272 6.13 -13.05 17.92
CA ILE A 272 5.38 -12.27 18.92
C ILE A 272 4.14 -11.65 18.28
N ALA A 273 4.28 -10.99 17.12
CA ALA A 273 3.16 -10.39 16.41
C ALA A 273 2.09 -11.44 16.05
N TYR A 274 2.48 -12.59 15.49
CA TYR A 274 1.53 -13.64 15.09
C TYR A 274 0.75 -14.22 16.25
N ARG A 275 1.37 -14.34 17.43
CA ARG A 275 0.70 -14.81 18.66
C ARG A 275 -0.30 -13.76 19.20
N MET A 276 -0.06 -12.47 18.95
CA MET A 276 -0.86 -11.39 19.53
C MET A 276 -1.97 -10.89 18.60
N ILE A 277 -1.72 -10.85 17.27
CA ILE A 277 -2.66 -10.30 16.28
C ILE A 277 -3.94 -11.13 16.23
N LYS A 278 -5.07 -10.50 16.59
CA LYS A 278 -6.44 -11.03 16.45
C LYS A 278 -7.45 -9.89 16.55
N ASP A 279 -8.72 -10.21 16.32
CA ASP A 279 -9.81 -9.25 16.45
C ASP A 279 -9.82 -8.56 17.84
N GLY A 280 -9.99 -7.25 17.85
CA GLY A 280 -10.05 -6.43 19.06
C GLY A 280 -8.70 -6.07 19.70
N VAL A 281 -7.58 -6.54 19.17
CA VAL A 281 -6.25 -6.20 19.70
C VAL A 281 -5.85 -4.81 19.21
N ASP A 282 -5.24 -4.03 20.11
CA ASP A 282 -4.60 -2.77 19.76
C ASP A 282 -3.22 -3.04 19.12
N GLY A 283 -3.00 -2.53 17.90
CA GLY A 283 -1.73 -2.64 17.18
C GLY A 283 -0.55 -2.06 17.97
N SER A 284 -0.79 -1.05 18.81
CA SER A 284 0.26 -0.47 19.66
C SER A 284 0.79 -1.43 20.72
N ALA A 285 -0.06 -2.31 21.23
CA ALA A 285 0.36 -3.34 22.16
C ALA A 285 1.27 -4.38 21.50
N VAL A 286 1.00 -4.75 20.24
CA VAL A 286 1.83 -5.65 19.44
C VAL A 286 3.21 -5.01 19.20
N HIS A 287 3.22 -3.76 18.74
CA HIS A 287 4.46 -3.02 18.49
C HIS A 287 5.32 -2.90 19.75
N LYS A 288 4.69 -2.54 20.88
CA LYS A 288 5.39 -2.43 22.17
C LYS A 288 6.01 -3.77 22.60
N ALA A 289 5.31 -4.87 22.46
CA ALA A 289 5.83 -6.19 22.84
C ALA A 289 7.09 -6.57 22.05
N ILE A 290 7.16 -6.19 20.77
CA ILE A 290 8.35 -6.42 19.93
C ILE A 290 9.51 -5.51 20.37
N LEU A 291 9.24 -4.23 20.62
CA LEU A 291 10.25 -3.31 21.15
C LEU A 291 10.83 -3.81 22.48
N ASP A 292 9.98 -4.22 23.43
CA ASP A 292 10.40 -4.75 24.72
C ASP A 292 11.26 -6.03 24.55
N SER A 293 10.93 -6.89 23.58
CA SER A 293 11.72 -8.08 23.25
C SER A 293 13.10 -7.70 22.72
N PHE A 294 13.18 -6.75 21.77
CA PHE A 294 14.45 -6.31 21.21
C PHE A 294 15.36 -5.66 22.28
N GLU A 295 14.80 -4.82 23.13
CA GLU A 295 15.52 -4.23 24.27
C GLU A 295 16.07 -5.32 25.21
N SER A 296 15.28 -6.35 25.53
CA SER A 296 15.70 -7.46 26.38
C SER A 296 16.84 -8.30 25.79
N LEU A 297 16.95 -8.32 24.44
CA LEU A 297 18.02 -8.98 23.70
C LEU A 297 19.26 -8.09 23.50
N GLY A 298 19.22 -6.85 24.02
CA GLY A 298 20.32 -5.89 23.92
C GLY A 298 20.33 -5.10 22.60
N PHE A 299 19.23 -5.08 21.85
CA PHE A 299 19.06 -4.27 20.66
C PHE A 299 18.32 -2.97 21.00
N HIS A 300 19.10 -1.97 21.43
CA HIS A 300 18.55 -0.68 21.87
C HIS A 300 18.15 0.20 20.69
N THR A 301 17.02 0.88 20.83
CA THR A 301 16.51 1.85 19.86
C THR A 301 16.76 3.27 20.33
N GLY A 302 17.39 4.08 19.48
CA GLY A 302 17.68 5.47 19.77
C GLY A 302 18.75 6.07 18.87
N GLU A 303 19.06 7.35 19.13
CA GLU A 303 20.15 8.04 18.43
C GLU A 303 21.51 7.55 18.97
N GLN A 304 22.36 7.05 18.10
CA GLN A 304 23.71 6.63 18.36
C GLN A 304 24.62 7.15 17.24
N ASP A 305 25.71 7.85 17.59
CA ASP A 305 26.65 8.42 16.64
C ASP A 305 26.00 9.31 15.56
N GLY A 306 25.00 10.11 15.95
CA GLY A 306 24.33 11.08 15.09
C GLY A 306 23.30 10.48 14.12
N ARG A 307 22.89 9.21 14.29
CA ARG A 307 21.81 8.60 13.52
C ARG A 307 20.94 7.66 14.37
N MET A 308 19.68 7.54 13.98
CA MET A 308 18.77 6.56 14.59
C MET A 308 19.25 5.15 14.28
N GLN A 309 19.26 4.28 15.31
CA GLN A 309 19.58 2.86 15.22
C GLN A 309 18.58 2.04 16.03
N GLY A 310 18.54 0.72 15.80
CA GLY A 310 17.57 -0.16 16.42
C GLY A 310 16.31 -0.36 15.59
N PHE A 311 15.14 -0.43 16.24
CA PHE A 311 13.83 -0.57 15.61
C PHE A 311 13.04 0.74 15.74
N PHE A 312 13.08 1.61 14.75
CA PHE A 312 12.56 2.98 14.81
C PHE A 312 11.40 3.28 13.84
N HIS A 313 10.78 2.25 13.28
CA HIS A 313 9.56 2.36 12.46
C HIS A 313 8.43 1.48 13.02
N GLY A 314 7.25 1.49 12.42
CA GLY A 314 6.13 0.63 12.83
C GLY A 314 6.39 -0.84 12.59
N THR A 315 5.67 -1.69 13.30
CA THR A 315 5.68 -3.14 13.06
C THR A 315 4.94 -3.51 11.78
N GLY A 316 4.05 -2.62 11.28
CA GLY A 316 3.32 -2.87 10.06
C GLY A 316 2.19 -1.88 9.83
N HIS A 317 1.52 -2.09 8.71
CA HIS A 317 0.42 -1.27 8.22
C HIS A 317 -0.61 -2.10 7.46
N GLY A 318 -1.83 -1.57 7.32
CA GLY A 318 -2.80 -2.10 6.39
C GLY A 318 -2.36 -1.87 4.94
N LEU A 319 -2.76 -2.76 4.05
CA LEU A 319 -2.54 -2.60 2.62
C LEU A 319 -3.77 -3.08 1.84
N GLY A 320 -3.88 -2.65 0.60
CA GLY A 320 -5.00 -3.01 -0.26
C GLY A 320 -4.85 -2.39 -1.64
N LEU A 321 -5.67 -1.39 -1.93
CA LEU A 321 -5.56 -0.56 -3.13
C LEU A 321 -4.49 0.53 -3.01
N GLU A 322 -4.03 0.81 -1.80
CA GLU A 322 -2.84 1.60 -1.50
C GLU A 322 -1.86 0.73 -0.72
N ILE A 323 -0.57 0.99 -0.92
CA ILE A 323 0.48 0.25 -0.20
C ILE A 323 0.38 0.52 1.31
N HIS A 324 0.06 1.72 1.70
CA HIS A 324 -0.11 2.13 3.08
C HIS A 324 -1.55 2.55 3.35
N GLU A 325 -2.35 1.68 3.96
CA GLU A 325 -3.70 1.96 4.45
C GLU A 325 -3.79 1.82 5.98
N PRO A 326 -4.83 2.37 6.64
CA PRO A 326 -5.19 1.93 7.99
C PRO A 326 -5.58 0.43 8.01
N PRO A 327 -5.35 -0.27 9.14
CA PRO A 327 -4.82 0.21 10.41
C PRO A 327 -3.29 0.29 10.42
N ARG A 328 -2.71 0.88 11.48
CA ARG A 328 -1.27 0.81 11.75
C ARG A 328 -0.99 -0.15 12.91
N VAL A 329 0.08 -0.92 12.78
CA VAL A 329 0.66 -1.68 13.88
C VAL A 329 1.92 -0.94 14.30
N SER A 330 1.76 0.07 15.14
CA SER A 330 2.83 1.03 15.48
C SER A 330 2.64 1.58 16.89
N GLY A 331 3.45 2.54 17.31
CA GLY A 331 3.27 3.22 18.61
C GLY A 331 1.95 4.02 18.76
N ARG A 332 1.13 4.12 17.70
CA ARG A 332 -0.22 4.71 17.77
C ARG A 332 -1.25 3.62 17.96
N SER A 333 -2.29 3.91 18.77
CA SER A 333 -3.40 3.00 18.99
C SER A 333 -4.28 2.86 17.77
N ASP A 334 -4.44 1.64 17.28
CA ASP A 334 -5.33 1.26 16.17
C ASP A 334 -5.88 -0.14 16.45
N ILE A 335 -7.20 -0.27 16.53
CA ILE A 335 -7.84 -1.56 16.87
C ILE A 335 -7.95 -2.44 15.63
N LEU A 336 -7.30 -3.57 15.68
CA LEU A 336 -7.35 -4.58 14.63
C LEU A 336 -8.71 -5.28 14.63
N LYS A 337 -9.26 -5.55 13.44
CA LYS A 337 -10.54 -6.25 13.27
C LYS A 337 -10.38 -7.42 12.31
N ALA A 338 -11.14 -8.48 12.55
CA ALA A 338 -11.20 -9.62 11.65
C ALA A 338 -11.51 -9.19 10.21
N GLY A 339 -10.78 -9.73 9.24
CA GLY A 339 -10.82 -9.36 7.82
C GLY A 339 -9.85 -8.23 7.43
N MET A 340 -9.21 -7.54 8.37
CA MET A 340 -8.12 -6.63 8.03
C MET A 340 -6.90 -7.40 7.56
N VAL A 341 -6.20 -6.86 6.57
CA VAL A 341 -4.90 -7.37 6.11
C VAL A 341 -3.84 -6.36 6.50
N VAL A 342 -2.80 -6.82 7.18
CA VAL A 342 -1.68 -5.98 7.64
C VAL A 342 -0.35 -6.65 7.34
N THR A 343 0.71 -5.83 7.23
CA THR A 343 2.09 -6.31 7.22
C THR A 343 2.58 -6.59 8.65
N VAL A 344 3.56 -7.47 8.77
CA VAL A 344 4.33 -7.72 10.00
C VAL A 344 5.80 -7.68 9.61
N GLU A 345 6.44 -6.53 9.81
CA GLU A 345 7.74 -6.15 9.24
C GLU A 345 8.76 -5.63 10.27
N PRO A 346 8.91 -6.25 11.44
CA PRO A 346 9.92 -5.77 12.37
C PRO A 346 11.31 -5.73 11.71
N GLY A 347 12.14 -4.75 12.09
CA GLY A 347 13.48 -4.58 11.56
C GLY A 347 14.47 -4.06 12.60
N LEU A 348 15.74 -4.36 12.40
CA LEU A 348 16.86 -3.87 13.21
C LEU A 348 17.93 -3.29 12.30
N TYR A 349 18.39 -2.08 12.64
CA TYR A 349 19.30 -1.29 11.79
C TYR A 349 20.44 -0.73 12.62
N TYR A 350 21.67 -1.18 12.33
CA TYR A 350 22.89 -0.73 13.04
C TYR A 350 24.01 -0.42 12.06
N ALA A 351 24.68 0.73 12.23
CA ALA A 351 25.72 1.20 11.31
C ALA A 351 26.92 0.24 11.19
N ASP A 352 27.19 -0.54 12.23
CA ASP A 352 28.29 -1.51 12.29
C ASP A 352 27.90 -2.91 11.78
N ALA A 353 26.61 -3.14 11.45
CA ALA A 353 26.10 -4.45 11.05
C ALA A 353 25.28 -4.43 9.75
N GLY A 354 24.67 -3.31 9.41
CA GLY A 354 23.69 -3.20 8.34
C GLY A 354 22.25 -3.28 8.85
N GLY A 355 21.31 -3.53 7.95
CA GLY A 355 19.87 -3.67 8.25
C GLY A 355 19.37 -5.10 8.10
N ILE A 356 18.44 -5.48 8.94
CA ILE A 356 17.63 -6.69 8.82
C ILE A 356 16.16 -6.29 8.89
N ARG A 357 15.36 -6.66 7.89
CA ARG A 357 13.89 -6.63 7.89
C ARG A 357 13.37 -7.93 7.33
N ILE A 358 12.36 -8.48 7.97
CA ILE A 358 11.61 -9.63 7.48
C ILE A 358 10.14 -9.25 7.58
N GLU A 359 9.43 -9.37 6.47
CA GLU A 359 8.06 -8.93 6.36
C GLU A 359 7.17 -10.00 5.76
N ASP A 360 6.00 -10.14 6.35
CA ASP A 360 4.92 -10.98 5.85
C ASP A 360 3.59 -10.24 5.89
N MET A 361 2.70 -10.60 4.99
CA MET A 361 1.29 -10.19 5.01
C MET A 361 0.47 -11.19 5.84
N VAL A 362 -0.40 -10.68 6.70
CA VAL A 362 -1.33 -11.49 7.50
C VAL A 362 -2.76 -10.99 7.41
N VAL A 363 -3.74 -11.90 7.44
CA VAL A 363 -5.16 -11.57 7.63
C VAL A 363 -5.48 -11.72 9.11
N VAL A 364 -6.03 -10.70 9.72
CA VAL A 364 -6.57 -10.74 11.08
C VAL A 364 -7.81 -11.63 11.09
N THR A 365 -7.87 -12.57 12.02
CA THR A 365 -9.04 -13.44 12.22
C THR A 365 -9.62 -13.22 13.62
N LYS A 366 -10.76 -13.85 13.91
CA LYS A 366 -11.42 -13.72 15.21
C LYS A 366 -10.52 -14.10 16.38
N ASP A 367 -9.77 -15.21 16.24
CA ASP A 367 -9.01 -15.79 17.35
C ASP A 367 -7.48 -15.77 17.14
N GLY A 368 -6.99 -15.16 16.04
CA GLY A 368 -5.57 -15.11 15.69
C GLY A 368 -5.33 -14.35 14.39
N CYS A 369 -4.31 -14.76 13.64
CA CYS A 369 -4.08 -14.29 12.28
C CYS A 369 -3.72 -15.48 11.36
N ARG A 370 -3.98 -15.30 10.06
CA ARG A 370 -3.58 -16.22 9.01
C ARG A 370 -2.48 -15.58 8.18
N ILE A 371 -1.29 -16.16 8.19
CA ILE A 371 -0.17 -15.71 7.39
C ILE A 371 -0.49 -16.00 5.91
N LEU A 372 -0.39 -14.99 5.05
CA LEU A 372 -0.57 -15.13 3.61
C LEU A 372 0.76 -15.46 2.91
N THR A 373 1.88 -14.97 3.42
CA THR A 373 3.21 -15.12 2.83
C THR A 373 3.72 -16.55 3.01
N GLU A 374 4.23 -17.15 1.92
CA GLU A 374 4.77 -18.51 1.90
C GLU A 374 6.29 -18.53 1.65
N ALA A 375 6.89 -17.41 1.22
CA ALA A 375 8.32 -17.33 0.96
C ALA A 375 9.15 -17.66 2.20
N PRO A 376 10.20 -18.52 2.08
CA PRO A 376 10.99 -18.95 3.23
C PRO A 376 11.82 -17.79 3.83
N LYS A 377 12.09 -17.89 5.13
CA LYS A 377 12.94 -16.96 5.90
C LYS A 377 14.32 -17.59 6.09
N VAL A 378 15.20 -17.40 5.12
CA VAL A 378 16.55 -17.97 5.09
C VAL A 378 17.56 -16.83 5.06
N LEU A 379 18.54 -16.84 5.98
CA LEU A 379 19.59 -15.82 6.01
C LEU A 379 20.74 -16.15 5.07
N ASP A 380 21.35 -17.32 5.21
CA ASP A 380 22.54 -17.68 4.42
C ASP A 380 22.13 -18.32 3.08
N VAL A 381 22.66 -17.82 1.96
CA VAL A 381 22.39 -18.30 0.60
C VAL A 381 23.67 -18.52 -0.21
#